data_097be56bf9bda94d04d42f8d234176d4
#
_entry.id   097be56bf9bda94d04d42f8d234176d4
#
_cell.length_a   1.000
_cell.length_b   1.000
_cell.length_c   1.000
_cell.angle_alpha   90.00
_cell.angle_beta   90.00
_cell.angle_gamma   90.00
#
_symmetry.space_group_name_H-M   'P 1'
#
loop_
_entity.id
_entity.type
_entity.pdbx_description
1 polymer ?
#
loop_
_entity_poly.entity_id
_entity_poly.type
_entity_poly.pdbx_seq_one_letter_code
_entity_poly.pdbx_strand_id
1 'polypeptide(L)'
;MNIGETKTETGTRTIVLPPSTAELLRKRKETAVSKWIFPNIYEPEKPMHPDYAYHRLKTLLKQAELPLIRFHDLRHTFATHALVSGVDAKTLSGILGHTNASFTLDTYTHVTTDMQRNASAIVGSFMDEIMLEGDDTSR
;
A
#
# COMPACT_ATOMS: atom_id res chain seq x y z
N MET A 1 -26.81 3.70 -2.04
CA MET A 1 -25.42 4.08 -2.36
C MET A 1 -25.38 4.46 -3.82
N ASN A 2 -25.03 5.71 -4.15
CA ASN A 2 -24.88 6.14 -5.55
C ASN A 2 -23.49 5.71 -6.01
N ILE A 3 -23.46 4.90 -7.06
CA ILE A 3 -22.25 4.51 -7.77
C ILE A 3 -22.09 5.50 -8.91
N GLY A 4 -21.12 6.40 -8.79
CA GLY A 4 -20.81 7.41 -9.80
C GLY A 4 -19.33 7.39 -10.14
N GLU A 5 -18.96 8.19 -11.12
CA GLU A 5 -17.56 8.45 -11.44
C GLU A 5 -16.84 9.09 -10.26
N THR A 6 -15.53 8.89 -10.18
CA THR A 6 -14.70 9.51 -9.14
C THR A 6 -14.74 11.03 -9.29
N LYS A 7 -14.90 11.75 -8.17
CA LYS A 7 -15.02 13.23 -8.16
C LYS A 7 -13.75 13.97 -8.65
N THR A 8 -12.63 13.27 -8.80
CA THR A 8 -11.35 13.84 -9.25
C THR A 8 -10.66 12.86 -10.20
N GLU A 9 -9.90 13.40 -11.16
CA GLU A 9 -9.06 12.60 -12.08
C GLU A 9 -8.09 11.67 -11.33
N THR A 10 -7.57 12.12 -10.18
CA THR A 10 -6.69 11.32 -9.31
C THR A 10 -7.40 10.14 -8.64
N GLY A 11 -8.73 10.10 -8.67
CA GLY A 11 -9.52 8.96 -8.20
C GLY A 11 -9.48 7.75 -9.14
N THR A 12 -9.19 7.98 -10.43
CA THR A 12 -9.04 6.92 -11.43
C THR A 12 -7.56 6.60 -11.60
N ARG A 13 -7.15 5.43 -11.15
CA ARG A 13 -5.74 4.99 -11.21
C ARG A 13 -5.61 3.50 -11.43
N THR A 14 -4.53 3.10 -12.08
CA THR A 14 -4.14 1.71 -12.21
C THR A 14 -3.23 1.33 -11.05
N ILE A 15 -3.54 0.23 -10.37
CA ILE A 15 -2.71 -0.34 -9.32
C ILE A 15 -2.23 -1.70 -9.82
N VAL A 16 -0.91 -1.88 -9.89
CA VAL A 16 -0.30 -3.17 -10.19
C VAL A 16 -0.33 -4.03 -8.92
N LEU A 17 -0.93 -5.21 -9.02
CA LEU A 17 -1.08 -6.11 -7.88
C LEU A 17 0.07 -7.12 -7.84
N PRO A 18 0.58 -7.47 -6.64
CA PRO A 18 1.48 -8.60 -6.48
C PRO A 18 0.83 -9.90 -6.99
N PRO A 19 1.64 -10.85 -7.53
CA PRO A 19 1.10 -12.11 -8.06
C PRO A 19 0.22 -12.89 -7.08
N SER A 20 0.59 -12.93 -5.79
CA SER A 20 -0.20 -13.55 -4.73
C SER A 20 -1.58 -12.93 -4.55
N THR A 21 -1.66 -11.59 -4.57
CA THR A 21 -2.93 -10.86 -4.48
C THR A 21 -3.78 -11.07 -5.74
N ALA A 22 -3.15 -11.07 -6.92
CA ALA A 22 -3.85 -11.33 -8.17
C ALA A 22 -4.45 -12.75 -8.19
N GLU A 23 -3.74 -13.74 -7.65
CA GLU A 23 -4.22 -15.12 -7.54
C GLU A 23 -5.42 -15.24 -6.59
N LEU A 24 -5.38 -14.57 -5.43
CA LEU A 24 -6.52 -14.51 -4.51
C LEU A 24 -7.76 -13.92 -5.19
N LEU A 25 -7.58 -12.85 -5.97
CA LEU A 25 -8.68 -12.23 -6.70
C LEU A 25 -9.20 -13.11 -7.84
N ARG A 26 -8.34 -13.89 -8.52
CA ARG A 26 -8.76 -14.89 -9.51
C ARG A 26 -9.65 -15.96 -8.89
N LYS A 27 -9.20 -16.58 -7.78
CA LYS A 27 -10.01 -17.55 -7.04
C LYS A 27 -11.33 -16.95 -6.58
N ARG A 28 -11.31 -15.70 -6.13
CA ARG A 28 -12.54 -15.00 -5.77
C ARG A 28 -13.48 -14.80 -6.96
N LYS A 29 -12.93 -14.53 -8.15
CA LYS A 29 -13.72 -14.38 -9.38
C LYS A 29 -14.39 -15.68 -9.83
N GLU A 30 -13.71 -16.83 -9.65
CA GLU A 30 -14.28 -18.15 -10.01
C GLU A 30 -15.55 -18.48 -9.22
N THR A 31 -15.64 -18.01 -7.98
CA THR A 31 -16.80 -18.18 -7.10
C THR A 31 -17.74 -16.97 -7.07
N ALA A 32 -17.52 -16.00 -7.96
CA ALA A 32 -18.30 -14.77 -7.99
C ALA A 32 -19.72 -15.02 -8.49
N VAL A 33 -20.69 -14.56 -7.74
CA VAL A 33 -22.13 -14.63 -8.08
C VAL A 33 -22.62 -13.35 -8.76
N SER A 34 -21.75 -12.35 -8.93
CA SER A 34 -22.08 -11.06 -9.55
C SER A 34 -20.83 -10.38 -10.13
N LYS A 35 -21.00 -9.23 -10.78
CA LYS A 35 -19.91 -8.40 -11.33
C LYS A 35 -18.99 -7.77 -10.26
N TRP A 36 -19.39 -7.79 -9.00
CA TRP A 36 -18.67 -7.16 -7.93
C TRP A 36 -17.65 -8.13 -7.29
N ILE A 37 -16.45 -7.66 -7.06
CA ILE A 37 -15.43 -8.43 -6.31
C ILE A 37 -15.91 -8.67 -4.88
N PHE A 38 -16.56 -7.67 -4.31
CA PHE A 38 -17.17 -7.71 -2.98
C PHE A 38 -18.66 -7.33 -3.11
N PRO A 39 -19.51 -8.33 -3.37
CA PRO A 39 -20.96 -8.10 -3.45
C PRO A 39 -21.58 -7.85 -2.07
N ASN A 40 -22.73 -7.22 -2.04
CA ASN A 40 -23.59 -7.21 -0.86
C ASN A 40 -24.09 -8.64 -0.57
N ILE A 41 -24.13 -9.02 0.69
CA ILE A 41 -24.49 -10.39 1.11
C ILE A 41 -25.95 -10.70 0.82
N TYR A 42 -26.83 -9.71 0.95
CA TYR A 42 -28.29 -9.86 0.77
C TYR A 42 -28.75 -9.53 -0.66
N GLU A 43 -28.03 -8.64 -1.34
CA GLU A 43 -28.33 -8.16 -2.67
C GLU A 43 -27.05 -8.26 -3.55
N PRO A 44 -26.69 -9.43 -4.08
CA PRO A 44 -25.43 -9.64 -4.80
C PRO A 44 -25.23 -8.73 -6.03
N GLU A 45 -26.29 -8.20 -6.60
CA GLU A 45 -26.24 -7.23 -7.70
C GLU A 45 -25.74 -5.84 -7.26
N LYS A 46 -25.66 -5.60 -5.97
CA LYS A 46 -25.11 -4.36 -5.39
C LYS A 46 -23.73 -4.60 -4.79
N PRO A 47 -22.85 -3.59 -4.76
CA PRO A 47 -21.56 -3.71 -4.05
C PRO A 47 -21.79 -3.77 -2.54
N MET A 48 -20.83 -4.36 -1.85
CA MET A 48 -20.79 -4.36 -0.38
C MET A 48 -20.77 -2.92 0.15
N HIS A 49 -21.59 -2.64 1.18
CA HIS A 49 -21.56 -1.34 1.84
C HIS A 49 -20.25 -1.16 2.62
N PRO A 50 -19.59 0.02 2.57
CA PRO A 50 -18.36 0.27 3.30
C PRO A 50 -18.44 -0.02 4.80
N ASP A 51 -19.57 0.30 5.43
CA ASP A 51 -19.79 0.05 6.87
C ASP A 51 -19.70 -1.44 7.22
N TYR A 52 -20.10 -2.32 6.31
CA TYR A 52 -19.98 -3.75 6.55
C TYR A 52 -18.51 -4.16 6.71
N ALA A 53 -17.61 -3.68 5.83
CA ALA A 53 -16.18 -3.95 5.93
C ALA A 53 -15.60 -3.42 7.25
N TYR A 54 -16.02 -2.23 7.65
CA TYR A 54 -15.62 -1.61 8.92
C TYR A 54 -16.05 -2.43 10.13
N HIS A 55 -17.33 -2.82 10.20
CA HIS A 55 -17.84 -3.64 11.30
C HIS A 55 -17.20 -5.03 11.31
N ARG A 56 -16.97 -5.62 10.15
CA ARG A 56 -16.31 -6.92 10.05
C ARG A 56 -14.87 -6.88 10.55
N LEU A 57 -14.11 -5.83 10.22
CA LEU A 57 -12.77 -5.63 10.76
C LEU A 57 -12.79 -5.59 12.29
N LYS A 58 -13.68 -4.79 12.89
CA LYS A 58 -13.81 -4.71 14.36
C LYS A 58 -14.12 -6.07 15.00
N THR A 59 -15.00 -6.84 14.38
CA THR A 59 -15.34 -8.18 14.86
C THR A 59 -14.13 -9.09 14.81
N LEU A 60 -13.38 -9.10 13.72
CA LEU A 60 -12.18 -9.93 13.56
C LEU A 60 -11.09 -9.55 14.57
N LEU A 61 -10.84 -8.26 14.76
CA LEU A 61 -9.87 -7.78 15.75
C LEU A 61 -10.24 -8.22 17.16
N LYS A 62 -11.52 -8.11 17.51
CA LYS A 62 -12.02 -8.56 18.82
C LYS A 62 -11.89 -10.08 18.99
N GLN A 63 -12.20 -10.87 17.97
CA GLN A 63 -12.06 -12.34 18.00
C GLN A 63 -10.60 -12.78 18.11
N ALA A 64 -9.68 -12.02 17.53
CA ALA A 64 -8.24 -12.28 17.57
C ALA A 64 -7.54 -11.65 18.79
N GLU A 65 -8.30 -11.03 19.70
CA GLU A 65 -7.77 -10.32 20.87
C GLU A 65 -6.73 -9.23 20.53
N LEU A 66 -6.89 -8.62 19.35
CA LEU A 66 -5.99 -7.57 18.85
C LEU A 66 -6.53 -6.18 19.20
N PRO A 67 -5.66 -5.17 19.33
CA PRO A 67 -6.05 -3.79 19.53
C PRO A 67 -7.04 -3.32 18.46
N LEU A 68 -8.05 -2.55 18.88
CA LEU A 68 -9.00 -1.96 17.95
C LEU A 68 -8.35 -0.81 17.19
N ILE A 69 -8.21 -0.98 15.90
CA ILE A 69 -7.72 0.05 14.96
C ILE A 69 -8.85 0.49 14.04
N ARG A 70 -8.71 1.68 13.46
CA ARG A 70 -9.63 2.19 12.44
C ARG A 70 -9.31 1.51 11.10
N PHE A 71 -10.30 1.38 10.23
CA PHE A 71 -10.09 0.83 8.88
C PHE A 71 -9.02 1.63 8.09
N HIS A 72 -8.96 2.94 8.30
CA HIS A 72 -7.97 3.81 7.67
C HIS A 72 -6.54 3.56 8.16
N ASP A 73 -6.35 3.04 9.36
CA ASP A 73 -5.03 2.75 9.92
C ASP A 73 -4.34 1.60 9.15
N LEU A 74 -5.10 0.71 8.49
CA LEU A 74 -4.54 -0.29 7.57
C LEU A 74 -3.80 0.36 6.40
N ARG A 75 -4.33 1.47 5.89
CA ARG A 75 -3.68 2.26 4.84
C ARG A 75 -2.38 2.90 5.35
N HIS A 76 -2.38 3.42 6.58
CA HIS A 76 -1.17 3.96 7.20
C HIS A 76 -0.12 2.88 7.41
N THR A 77 -0.51 1.70 7.91
CA THR A 77 0.36 0.55 8.08
C THR A 77 1.01 0.13 6.76
N PHE A 78 0.21 0.00 5.69
CA PHE A 78 0.73 -0.30 4.35
C PHE A 78 1.74 0.75 3.89
N ALA A 79 1.41 2.03 4.04
CA ALA A 79 2.28 3.12 3.61
C ALA A 79 3.61 3.13 4.36
N THR A 80 3.59 2.92 5.67
CA THR A 80 4.80 2.85 6.51
C THR A 80 5.68 1.68 6.06
N HIS A 81 5.12 0.48 5.92
CA HIS A 81 5.88 -0.69 5.49
C HIS A 81 6.44 -0.51 4.07
N ALA A 82 5.69 0.05 3.14
CA ALA A 82 6.16 0.31 1.79
C ALA A 82 7.36 1.26 1.76
N LEU A 83 7.32 2.35 2.54
CA LEU A 83 8.43 3.30 2.66
C LEU A 83 9.65 2.65 3.29
N VAL A 84 9.50 1.90 4.39
CA VAL A 84 10.60 1.17 5.04
C VAL A 84 11.22 0.15 4.10
N SER A 85 10.41 -0.47 3.23
CA SER A 85 10.88 -1.41 2.20
C SER A 85 11.49 -0.73 0.97
N GLY A 86 11.66 0.60 0.97
CA GLY A 86 12.36 1.34 -0.06
C GLY A 86 11.48 1.83 -1.23
N VAL A 87 10.15 1.71 -1.13
CA VAL A 87 9.26 2.32 -2.14
C VAL A 87 9.33 3.84 -2.00
N ASP A 88 9.62 4.53 -3.09
CA ASP A 88 9.70 6.00 -3.06
C ASP A 88 8.34 6.66 -2.81
N ALA A 89 8.37 7.83 -2.17
CA ALA A 89 7.17 8.51 -1.71
C ALA A 89 6.24 8.95 -2.88
N LYS A 90 6.80 9.23 -4.07
CA LYS A 90 6.00 9.61 -5.24
C LYS A 90 5.22 8.43 -5.78
N THR A 91 5.87 7.28 -5.94
CA THR A 91 5.22 6.02 -6.33
C THR A 91 4.15 5.62 -5.31
N LEU A 92 4.47 5.67 -4.02
CA LEU A 92 3.52 5.37 -2.95
C LEU A 92 2.32 6.32 -2.96
N SER A 93 2.54 7.63 -3.17
CA SER A 93 1.47 8.60 -3.30
C SER A 93 0.53 8.28 -4.47
N GLY A 94 1.10 7.86 -5.61
CA GLY A 94 0.32 7.38 -6.77
C GLY A 94 -0.53 6.16 -6.44
N ILE A 95 0.05 5.14 -5.80
CA ILE A 95 -0.66 3.91 -5.37
C ILE A 95 -1.81 4.27 -4.42
N LEU A 96 -1.54 5.14 -3.46
CA LEU A 96 -2.53 5.56 -2.47
C LEU A 96 -3.56 6.56 -3.03
N GLY A 97 -3.28 7.22 -4.15
CA GLY A 97 -4.15 8.25 -4.73
C GLY A 97 -4.12 9.56 -3.94
N HIS A 98 -2.99 9.92 -3.35
CA HIS A 98 -2.79 11.23 -2.77
C HIS A 98 -2.54 12.24 -3.88
N THR A 99 -3.16 13.42 -3.78
CA THR A 99 -2.97 14.52 -4.74
C THR A 99 -1.59 15.18 -4.62
N ASN A 100 -0.92 15.01 -3.49
CA ASN A 100 0.40 15.59 -3.22
C ASN A 100 1.29 14.59 -2.45
N ALA A 101 2.50 14.35 -2.97
CA ALA A 101 3.49 13.48 -2.34
C ALA A 101 4.00 14.03 -1.00
N SER A 102 4.00 15.37 -0.79
CA SER A 102 4.39 15.97 0.49
C SER A 102 3.50 15.54 1.63
N PHE A 103 2.19 15.31 1.39
CA PHE A 103 1.30 14.76 2.41
C PHE A 103 1.76 13.36 2.87
N THR A 104 2.26 12.54 1.95
CA THR A 104 2.83 11.22 2.28
C THR A 104 4.10 11.37 3.11
N LEU A 105 4.99 12.27 2.75
CA LEU A 105 6.24 12.53 3.48
C LEU A 105 5.97 13.12 4.87
N ASP A 106 5.10 14.11 4.99
CA ASP A 106 4.77 14.77 6.27
C ASP A 106 4.13 13.78 7.26
N THR A 107 3.32 12.86 6.76
CA THR A 107 2.67 11.84 7.59
C THR A 107 3.66 10.79 8.11
N TYR A 108 4.75 10.54 7.38
CA TYR A 108 5.72 9.46 7.66
C TYR A 108 7.14 9.97 7.93
N THR A 109 7.30 11.18 8.45
CA THR A 109 8.58 11.80 8.77
C THR A 109 9.48 10.93 9.67
N HIS A 110 8.91 10.13 10.56
CA HIS A 110 9.67 9.23 11.42
C HIS A 110 10.34 8.06 10.66
N VAL A 111 9.78 7.68 9.50
CA VAL A 111 10.34 6.63 8.63
C VAL A 111 11.57 7.12 7.89
N THR A 112 11.70 8.43 7.67
CA THR A 112 12.81 9.02 6.88
C THR A 112 14.17 8.83 7.51
N THR A 113 14.27 8.74 8.84
CA THR A 113 15.56 8.54 9.54
C THR A 113 16.15 7.16 9.24
N ASP A 114 15.33 6.12 9.24
CA ASP A 114 15.79 4.76 8.93
C ASP A 114 16.08 4.62 7.42
N MET A 115 15.33 5.29 6.56
CA MET A 115 15.63 5.39 5.13
C MET A 115 16.95 6.11 4.87
N GLN A 116 17.26 7.18 5.60
CA GLN A 116 18.54 7.88 5.51
C GLN A 116 19.72 7.00 5.95
N ARG A 117 19.56 6.21 7.01
CA ARG A 117 20.58 5.24 7.43
C ARG A 117 20.83 4.18 6.39
N ASN A 118 19.76 3.61 5.80
CA ASN A 118 19.86 2.62 4.74
C ASN A 118 20.49 3.21 3.47
N ALA A 119 20.10 4.42 3.07
CA ALA A 119 20.70 5.12 1.94
C ALA A 119 22.19 5.41 2.19
N SER A 120 22.56 5.82 3.40
CA SER A 120 23.96 6.03 3.78
C SER A 120 24.79 4.75 3.70
N ALA A 121 24.23 3.61 4.11
CA ALA A 121 24.91 2.32 4.00
C ALA A 121 25.10 1.90 2.54
N ILE A 122 24.08 2.09 1.70
CA ILE A 122 24.16 1.80 0.25
C ILE A 122 25.21 2.69 -0.43
N VAL A 123 25.20 4.00 -0.14
CA VAL A 123 26.18 4.94 -0.69
C VAL A 123 27.59 4.59 -0.20
N GLY A 124 27.73 4.24 1.07
CA GLY A 124 29.01 3.80 1.65
C GLY A 124 29.57 2.59 0.91
N SER A 125 28.79 1.53 0.74
CA SER A 125 29.21 0.32 0.01
C SER A 125 29.60 0.62 -1.44
N PHE A 126 28.84 1.49 -2.11
CA PHE A 126 29.16 1.90 -3.49
C PHE A 126 30.48 2.70 -3.58
N MET A 127 30.74 3.59 -2.61
CA MET A 127 31.97 4.35 -2.55
C MET A 127 33.19 3.46 -2.24
N ASP A 128 33.04 2.47 -1.36
CA ASP A 128 34.07 1.50 -1.04
C ASP A 128 34.43 0.64 -2.25
N GLU A 129 33.44 0.22 -3.04
CA GLU A 129 33.63 -0.54 -4.30
C GLU A 129 34.43 0.26 -5.32
N ILE A 130 34.07 1.53 -5.55
CA ILE A 130 34.82 2.43 -6.46
C ILE A 130 36.25 2.63 -6.00
N MET A 131 36.53 2.78 -4.69
CA MET A 131 37.87 2.98 -4.16
C MET A 131 38.74 1.73 -4.33
N LEU A 132 38.15 0.54 -4.19
CA LEU A 132 38.85 -0.73 -4.41
C LEU A 132 39.21 -0.96 -5.88
N GLU A 133 38.31 -0.61 -6.82
CA GLU A 133 38.59 -0.71 -8.28
C GLU A 133 39.62 0.32 -8.75
N GLY A 134 39.71 1.49 -8.10
CA GLY A 134 40.68 2.54 -8.47
C GLY A 134 42.15 2.19 -8.11
N ASP A 135 42.37 1.32 -7.14
CA ASP A 135 43.72 0.94 -6.67
C ASP A 135 44.36 -0.16 -7.56
N ASP A 136 43.52 -0.94 -8.26
CA ASP A 136 44.00 -2.05 -9.14
C ASP A 136 44.46 -1.57 -10.56
N THR A 137 44.16 -0.31 -10.92
CA THR A 137 44.53 0.30 -12.20
C THR A 137 45.87 1.06 -12.16
N SER A 138 46.58 1.05 -11.04
CA SER A 138 47.85 1.78 -10.83
C SER A 138 49.08 0.88 -10.71
N ARG A 139 49.03 -0.35 -11.25
CA ARG A 139 50.19 -1.24 -11.35
C ARG A 139 50.57 -1.54 -12.80
#